data_fe79887d7ae053811296bdaa9179d224
#
_entry.id   fe79887d7ae053811296bdaa9179d224
#
_cell.length_a   1.000
_cell.length_b   1.000
_cell.length_c   1.000
_cell.angle_alpha   90.00
_cell.angle_beta   90.00
_cell.angle_gamma   90.00
#
_symmetry.space_group_name_H-M   'P 1'
#
loop_
_entity.id
_entity.type
_entity.pdbx_description
1 polymer ?
#
loop_
_entity_poly.entity_id
_entity_poly.type
_entity_poly.pdbx_seq_one_letter_code
_entity_poly.pdbx_strand_id
1 'polypeptide(L)' 'MRPARFAVLRFHFTIETHEAALRIAARYGYQIYNSLILAAALEAGCTVLYSEDMQDGQKIDSLTIRNPFLEPS' A
#
# COMPACT_ATOMS: atom_id res chain seq x y z
N MET A 1 -11.37 -12.07 13.80
CA MET A 1 -10.95 -11.84 13.17
C MET A 1 -10.75 -10.68 12.87
N ARG A 2 -10.09 -10.22 12.72
CA ARG A 2 -9.86 -9.17 12.49
C ARG A 2 -9.59 -9.04 11.25
N PRO A 3 -10.15 -8.45 10.76
CA PRO A 3 -9.97 -8.21 9.46
C PRO A 3 -8.71 -7.53 9.17
N ALA A 4 -8.44 -7.44 8.00
CA ALA A 4 -7.31 -6.74 7.62
C ALA A 4 -7.37 -5.37 8.09
N ARG A 5 -6.31 -4.79 8.48
CA ARG A 5 -6.32 -3.55 8.91
C ARG A 5 -6.15 -2.71 7.80
N PHE A 6 -6.89 -1.74 7.57
CA PHE A 6 -6.65 -0.83 6.60
C PHE A 6 -6.14 0.32 7.21
N ALA A 7 -5.42 0.94 6.51
CA ALA A 7 -4.75 1.95 7.00
C ALA A 7 -5.40 3.14 7.06
N VAL A 8 -5.33 3.75 7.96
CA VAL A 8 -5.93 4.84 8.06
C VAL A 8 -5.09 5.74 8.42
N LEU A 9 -4.70 6.33 7.99
CA LEU A 9 -4.28 7.30 8.19
C LEU A 9 -3.42 8.08 8.79
N ARG A 10 -2.85 7.99 9.70
CA ARG A 10 -1.96 8.69 10.32
C ARG A 10 -0.74 8.02 10.03
N PHE A 11 -0.06 8.17 8.98
CA PHE A 11 1.16 7.52 8.71
C PHE A 11 2.31 8.26 9.31
N HIS A 12 3.24 7.55 9.89
CA HIS A 12 4.46 8.15 10.30
C HIS A 12 5.47 7.71 9.30
N PHE A 13 6.02 8.60 8.53
CA PHE A 13 7.02 8.27 7.52
C PHE A 13 8.40 8.45 8.12
N THR A 14 9.08 7.35 8.34
CA THR A 14 10.44 7.40 8.84
C THR A 14 11.41 7.34 7.66
N ILE A 15 12.69 7.39 7.95
CA ILE A 15 13.69 7.23 6.91
C ILE A 15 13.58 5.86 6.29
N GLU A 16 13.30 4.85 7.09
CA GLU A 16 13.13 3.50 6.56
C GLU A 16 11.91 3.42 5.65
N THR A 17 10.84 4.11 6.03
CA THR A 17 9.67 4.13 5.18
C THR A 17 9.99 4.76 3.85
N HIS A 18 10.74 5.84 3.88
CA HIS A 18 11.09 6.54 2.65
C HIS A 18 11.98 5.68 1.77
N GLU A 19 12.92 4.97 2.36
CA GLU A 19 13.78 4.09 1.59
C GLU A 19 12.99 2.96 0.96
N ALA A 20 12.07 2.38 1.72
CA ALA A 20 11.23 1.33 1.17
C ALA A 20 10.37 1.88 0.03
N ALA A 21 9.89 3.10 0.18
CA ALA A 21 9.09 3.71 -0.87
C ALA A 21 9.89 3.90 -2.15
N LEU A 22 11.15 4.28 -2.02
CA LEU A 22 11.97 4.44 -3.21
C LEU A 22 12.15 3.11 -3.94
N ARG A 23 12.31 2.04 -3.19
CA ARG A 23 12.42 0.73 -3.81
C ARG A 23 11.12 0.32 -4.50
N ILE A 24 10.00 0.61 -3.86
CA ILE A 24 8.71 0.29 -4.45
C ILE A 24 8.48 1.12 -5.71
N ALA A 25 8.82 2.40 -5.65
CA ALA A 25 8.64 3.27 -6.81
C ALA A 25 9.49 2.76 -7.98
N ALA A 26 10.71 2.36 -7.70
CA ALA A 26 11.59 1.90 -8.76
C ALA A 26 11.13 0.56 -9.32
N ARG A 27 10.64 -0.31 -8.46
CA ARG A 27 10.30 -1.65 -8.92
C ARG A 27 8.94 -1.72 -9.59
N TYR A 28 7.97 -0.99 -9.08
CA TYR A 28 6.61 -1.12 -9.56
C TYR A 28 6.13 0.08 -10.37
N GLY A 29 6.93 1.13 -10.40
CA GLY A 29 6.57 2.29 -11.22
C GLY A 29 5.58 3.25 -10.62
N TYR A 30 5.32 3.16 -9.34
CA TYR A 30 4.39 4.08 -8.70
C TYR A 30 5.09 5.39 -8.39
N GLN A 31 4.30 6.46 -8.30
CA GLN A 31 4.81 7.72 -7.86
C GLN A 31 5.23 7.62 -6.41
N ILE A 32 6.09 8.53 -5.99
CA ILE A 32 6.66 8.42 -4.65
C ILE A 32 5.58 8.52 -3.57
N TYR A 33 4.56 9.34 -3.77
CA TYR A 33 3.52 9.47 -2.76
C TYR A 33 2.78 8.15 -2.55
N ASN A 34 2.39 7.48 -3.64
CA ASN A 34 1.74 6.19 -3.53
C ASN A 34 2.68 5.15 -2.95
N SER A 35 3.95 5.25 -3.29
CA SER A 35 4.94 4.32 -2.76
C SER A 35 5.13 4.48 -1.27
N LEU A 36 5.04 5.70 -0.77
CA LEU A 36 5.11 5.95 0.67
C LEU A 36 3.92 5.31 1.39
N ILE A 37 2.75 5.42 0.80
CA ILE A 37 1.57 4.80 1.38
C ILE A 37 1.73 3.28 1.40
N LEU A 38 2.23 2.71 0.32
CA LEU A 38 2.45 1.27 0.26
C LEU A 38 3.47 0.83 1.29
N ALA A 39 4.56 1.57 1.41
CA ALA A 39 5.59 1.22 2.37
C ALA A 39 5.05 1.29 3.79
N ALA A 40 4.29 2.33 4.10
CA ALA A 40 3.72 2.47 5.43
C ALA A 40 2.72 1.36 5.72
N ALA A 41 1.94 0.97 4.73
CA ALA A 41 0.99 -0.12 4.92
C ALA A 41 1.70 -1.43 5.19
N LEU A 42 2.79 -1.68 4.49
CA LEU A 42 3.57 -2.89 4.74
C LEU A 42 4.15 -2.87 6.14
N GLU A 43 4.67 -1.74 6.56
CA GLU A 43 5.25 -1.62 7.89
C GLU A 43 4.21 -1.81 8.97
N ALA A 44 2.99 -1.42 8.70
CA ALA A 44 1.91 -1.57 9.67
C ALA A 44 1.33 -2.98 9.67
N GLY A 45 1.81 -3.85 8.81
CA GLY A 45 1.32 -5.21 8.76
C GLY A 45 0.00 -5.38 8.04
N CYS A 46 -0.35 -4.41 7.21
CA CYS A 46 -1.59 -4.54 6.46
C CYS A 46 -1.45 -5.58 5.37
N THR A 47 -2.51 -6.28 5.08
CA THR A 47 -2.51 -7.25 4.00
C THR A 47 -3.30 -6.77 2.80
N VAL A 48 -4.12 -5.76 2.98
CA VAL A 48 -4.92 -5.20 1.90
C VAL A 48 -4.88 -3.70 1.99
N LEU A 49 -4.70 -3.05 0.86
CA LEU A 49 -4.78 -1.61 0.77
C LEU A 49 -5.81 -1.27 -0.28
N TYR A 50 -6.81 -0.49 0.07
CA TYR A 50 -7.82 -0.07 -0.88
C TYR A 50 -7.42 1.25 -1.50
N SER A 51 -7.39 1.30 -2.80
CA SER A 51 -7.01 2.50 -3.51
C SER A 51 -7.64 2.52 -4.89
N GLU A 52 -8.13 3.67 -5.30
CA GLU A 52 -8.65 3.81 -6.63
C GLU A 52 -7.56 4.14 -7.62
N ASP A 53 -6.43 4.62 -7.14
CA ASP A 53 -5.39 5.11 -8.02
C ASP A 53 -4.35 4.08 -8.39
N MET A 54 -4.40 2.92 -7.81
CA MET A 54 -3.40 1.90 -8.05
C MET A 54 -4.05 0.71 -8.70
N GLN A 55 -3.23 -0.18 -9.21
CA GLN A 55 -3.76 -1.29 -9.97
C GLN A 55 -4.39 -2.33 -9.08
N ASP A 56 -5.65 -2.64 -9.34
CA ASP A 56 -6.37 -3.62 -8.56
C ASP A 56 -5.72 -4.99 -8.71
N GLY A 57 -5.58 -5.67 -7.61
CA GLY A 57 -5.06 -7.04 -7.61
C GLY A 57 -3.55 -7.14 -7.57
N GLN A 58 -2.85 -6.01 -7.61
CA GLN A 58 -1.41 -6.08 -7.60
C GLN A 58 -0.90 -6.41 -6.22
N LYS A 59 0.10 -7.25 -6.17
CA LYS A 59 0.70 -7.61 -4.89
C LYS A 59 2.03 -6.95 -4.72
N ILE A 60 2.23 -6.38 -3.56
CA ILE A 60 3.49 -5.79 -3.16
C ILE A 60 3.90 -6.56 -1.93
N ASP A 61 4.78 -7.52 -2.07
CA ASP A 61 5.13 -8.44 -0.99
C ASP A 61 3.87 -9.10 -0.44
N SER A 62 3.54 -8.90 0.80
CA SER A 62 2.37 -9.51 1.41
C SER A 62 1.13 -8.65 1.32
N LEU A 63 1.23 -7.49 0.67
CA LEU A 63 0.14 -6.55 0.59
C LEU A 63 -0.55 -6.68 -0.76
N THR A 64 -1.86 -6.73 -0.77
CA THR A 64 -2.63 -6.77 -2.01
C THR A 64 -3.40 -5.48 -2.15
N ILE A 65 -3.31 -4.86 -3.32
CA ILE A 65 -4.04 -3.64 -3.60
C ILE A 65 -5.39 -4.00 -4.18
N ARG A 66 -6.44 -3.40 -3.66
CA ARG A 66 -7.78 -3.61 -4.17
C ARG A 66 -8.45 -2.29 -4.46
N ASN A 67 -9.14 -2.23 -5.57
CA ASN A 67 -9.91 -1.04 -5.89
C ASN A 67 -11.34 -1.31 -5.47
N PRO A 68 -11.86 -0.60 -4.48
CA PRO A 68 -13.18 -0.90 -3.96
C PRO A 68 -14.30 -0.68 -4.97
N PHE A 69 -14.05 0.13 -5.99
CA PHE A 69 -15.08 0.38 -6.97
C PHE A 69 -15.13 -0.66 -8.07
N LEU A 70 -14.12 -1.50 -8.16
CA LEU A 70 -14.12 -2.56 -9.15
C LEU A 70 -14.53 -3.90 -8.56
N GLU A 71 -14.67 -3.96 -7.24
CA GLU A 71 -14.96 -5.18 -6.61
C GLU A 71 -16.37 -5.61 -6.89
N PRO A 72 -16.64 -6.78 -7.30
CA PRO A 72 -18.02 -7.20 -7.50
C PRO A 72 -18.68 -7.36 -6.15
N SER A 73 -19.88 -7.09 -6.08
CA SER A 73 -20.55 -7.14 -4.81
C SER A 73 -20.93 -8.47 -4.40
#